data_a112ace37a7cdd3c9d880aae338cc492
#
_entry.id   a112ace37a7cdd3c9d880aae338cc492
#
_cell.length_a   1.000
_cell.length_b   1.000
_cell.length_c   1.000
_cell.angle_alpha   90.00
_cell.angle_beta   90.00
_cell.angle_gamma   90.00
#
_symmetry.space_group_name_H-M   'P 1'
#
loop_
_entity.id
_entity.type
_entity.pdbx_description
1 polymer ?
#
loop_
_entity_poly.entity_id
_entity_poly.type
_entity_poly.pdbx_seq_one_letter_code
_entity_poly.pdbx_strand_id
1 'polypeptide(L)'
;STSRRQRQMCIRDRRIRRVYASDPRVEVISFTGLTVEAARSCGARFLLRGVRSVADFEFERQLADINRNISGLESVLIYALPEYASLSSSAVRELASYGVDIAPYIP
;
A
#
# COMPACT_ATOMS: atom_id res chain seq x y z
N SER A 1 -8.59 -20.39 -14.95
CA SER A 1 -9.40 -19.67 -13.95
C SER A 1 -8.55 -18.75 -13.09
N THR A 2 -9.09 -17.61 -12.74
CA THR A 2 -8.40 -16.62 -11.90
C THR A 2 -8.48 -17.04 -10.45
N SER A 3 -7.34 -17.05 -9.74
CA SER A 3 -7.33 -17.38 -8.31
C SER A 3 -8.09 -16.32 -7.49
N ARG A 4 -8.55 -16.72 -6.29
CA ARG A 4 -9.21 -15.80 -5.36
C ARG A 4 -8.34 -14.58 -5.06
N ARG A 5 -7.02 -14.79 -4.84
CA ARG A 5 -6.06 -13.72 -4.58
C ARG A 5 -5.97 -12.74 -5.74
N GLN A 6 -5.90 -13.23 -6.98
CA GLN A 6 -5.86 -12.39 -8.17
C GLN A 6 -7.14 -11.57 -8.33
N ARG A 7 -8.30 -12.17 -8.07
CA ARG A 7 -9.58 -11.44 -8.12
C ARG A 7 -9.64 -10.33 -7.08
N GLN A 8 -9.17 -10.57 -5.87
CA GLN A 8 -9.12 -9.55 -4.81
C GLN A 8 -8.17 -8.41 -5.18
N MET A 9 -7.03 -8.71 -5.78
CA MET A 9 -6.08 -7.68 -6.25
C MET A 9 -6.70 -6.82 -7.35
N CYS A 10 -7.40 -7.43 -8.32
CA CYS A 10 -8.08 -6.68 -9.37
C CYS A 10 -9.17 -5.75 -8.82
N ILE A 11 -9.94 -6.20 -7.83
CA ILE A 11 -10.96 -5.38 -7.16
C ILE A 11 -10.31 -4.21 -6.45
N ARG A 12 -9.23 -4.45 -5.71
CA ARG A 12 -8.48 -3.41 -5.01
C ARG A 12 -7.93 -2.37 -5.97
N ASP A 13 -7.29 -2.80 -7.04
CA ASP A 13 -6.71 -1.91 -8.05
C ASP A 13 -7.77 -1.02 -8.68
N ARG A 14 -8.94 -1.59 -8.98
CA ARG A 14 -10.05 -0.85 -9.54
C ARG A 14 -10.58 0.22 -8.58
N ARG A 15 -10.65 -0.09 -7.28
CA ARG A 15 -11.08 0.88 -6.26
C ARG A 15 -10.09 2.02 -6.12
N ILE A 16 -8.80 1.73 -6.09
CA ILE A 16 -7.75 2.75 -5.99
C ILE A 16 -7.78 3.66 -7.22
N ARG A 17 -7.91 3.09 -8.42
CA ARG A 17 -8.03 3.87 -9.65
C ARG A 17 -9.23 4.81 -9.62
N ARG A 18 -10.35 4.35 -9.07
CA ARG A 18 -11.55 5.18 -8.91
C ARG A 18 -11.31 6.37 -8.01
N VAL A 19 -10.63 6.16 -6.89
CA VAL A 19 -10.32 7.23 -5.91
C VAL A 19 -9.48 8.32 -6.56
N TYR A 20 -8.51 7.95 -7.40
CA TYR A 20 -7.55 8.90 -7.99
C TYR A 20 -7.83 9.24 -9.45
N ALA A 21 -8.98 8.85 -10.00
CA ALA A 21 -9.29 9.00 -11.42
C ALA A 21 -9.23 10.46 -11.91
N SER A 22 -9.53 11.43 -11.03
CA SER A 22 -9.53 12.84 -11.38
C SER A 22 -8.23 13.58 -11.05
N ASP A 23 -7.25 12.89 -10.48
CA ASP A 23 -5.96 13.50 -10.14
C ASP A 23 -4.89 13.09 -11.14
N PRO A 24 -4.49 14.01 -12.08
CA PRO A 24 -3.51 13.66 -13.10
C PRO A 24 -2.09 13.45 -12.55
N ARG A 25 -1.84 13.78 -11.29
CA ARG A 25 -0.55 13.60 -10.64
C ARG A 25 -0.35 12.17 -10.16
N VAL A 26 -1.42 11.36 -10.13
CA VAL A 26 -1.41 10.00 -9.60
C VAL A 26 -1.60 9.01 -10.74
N GLU A 27 -0.69 8.05 -10.82
CA GLU A 27 -0.80 6.91 -11.71
C GLU A 27 -0.90 5.64 -10.86
N VAL A 28 -1.90 4.83 -11.12
CA VAL A 28 -2.09 3.56 -10.43
C VAL A 28 -1.60 2.43 -11.33
N ILE A 29 -0.62 1.69 -10.86
CA ILE A 29 -0.06 0.56 -11.59
C ILE A 29 -0.18 -0.73 -10.78
N SER A 30 -0.25 -1.84 -11.47
CA SER A 30 -0.17 -3.17 -10.88
C SER A 30 1.15 -3.80 -11.32
N PHE A 31 1.80 -4.51 -10.41
CA PHE A 31 3.06 -5.17 -10.74
C PHE A 31 3.22 -6.47 -9.96
N THR A 32 4.09 -7.31 -10.48
CA THR A 32 4.60 -8.50 -9.78
C THR A 32 6.10 -8.38 -9.67
N GLY A 33 6.70 -8.97 -8.65
CA GLY A 33 8.13 -8.89 -8.43
C GLY A 33 8.52 -7.78 -7.45
N LEU A 34 9.72 -7.25 -7.60
CA LEU A 34 10.29 -6.29 -6.65
C LEU A 34 9.71 -4.89 -6.82
N THR A 35 9.41 -4.27 -5.69
CA THR A 35 8.93 -2.87 -5.65
C THR A 35 9.90 -1.92 -6.35
N VAL A 36 11.20 -2.11 -6.17
CA VAL A 36 12.22 -1.25 -6.80
C VAL A 36 12.24 -1.38 -8.32
N GLU A 37 11.92 -2.54 -8.87
CA GLU A 37 11.79 -2.71 -10.31
C GLU A 37 10.59 -1.96 -10.86
N ALA A 38 9.45 -2.05 -10.16
CA ALA A 38 8.26 -1.29 -10.51
C ALA A 38 8.52 0.21 -10.44
N ALA A 39 9.20 0.67 -9.39
CA ALA A 39 9.57 2.06 -9.23
C ALA A 39 10.44 2.57 -10.38
N ARG A 40 11.44 1.80 -10.78
CA ARG A 40 12.29 2.15 -11.91
C ARG A 40 11.51 2.24 -13.21
N SER A 41 10.59 1.31 -13.45
CA SER A 41 9.78 1.30 -14.67
C SER A 41 8.90 2.54 -14.81
N CYS A 42 8.52 3.15 -13.67
CA CYS A 42 7.74 4.40 -13.65
C CYS A 42 8.61 5.65 -13.60
N GLY A 43 9.93 5.52 -13.54
CA GLY A 43 10.83 6.64 -13.35
C GLY A 43 10.79 7.25 -11.95
N ALA A 44 10.31 6.51 -10.95
CA ALA A 44 10.26 6.97 -9.56
C ALA A 44 11.68 7.11 -9.00
N ARG A 45 11.88 8.13 -8.18
CA ARG A 45 13.15 8.43 -7.53
C ARG A 45 13.14 8.12 -6.05
N PHE A 46 11.96 7.96 -5.46
CA PHE A 46 11.76 7.68 -4.04
C PHE A 46 10.66 6.66 -3.87
N LEU A 47 10.73 5.91 -2.77
CA LEU A 47 9.65 5.05 -2.31
C LEU A 47 8.99 5.72 -1.11
N LEU A 48 7.67 5.85 -1.14
CA LEU A 48 6.91 6.42 -0.04
C LEU A 48 6.14 5.32 0.68
N ARG A 49 6.34 5.21 2.00
CA ARG A 49 5.72 4.17 2.81
C ARG A 49 5.05 4.76 4.04
N GLY A 50 3.93 4.19 4.46
CA GLY A 50 3.23 4.58 5.67
C GLY A 50 3.66 3.74 6.87
N VAL A 51 3.69 4.36 8.05
CA VAL A 51 4.07 3.72 9.32
C VAL A 51 2.99 3.99 10.35
N ARG A 52 2.46 2.93 10.97
CA ARG A 52 1.40 3.02 11.98
C ARG A 52 1.88 2.71 13.39
N SER A 53 2.97 1.98 13.53
CA SER A 53 3.45 1.47 14.82
C SER A 53 4.96 1.33 14.82
N VAL A 54 5.53 1.06 16.00
CA VAL A 54 6.96 0.78 16.14
C VAL A 54 7.35 -0.47 15.34
N ALA A 55 6.50 -1.50 15.37
CA ALA A 55 6.76 -2.73 14.61
C ALA A 55 6.76 -2.46 13.11
N ASP A 56 5.82 -1.66 12.59
CA ASP A 56 5.82 -1.24 11.19
C ASP A 56 7.10 -0.47 10.84
N PHE A 57 7.51 0.45 11.72
CA PHE A 57 8.73 1.24 11.51
C PHE A 57 9.97 0.35 11.37
N GLU A 58 10.15 -0.62 12.26
CA GLU A 58 11.30 -1.53 12.18
C GLU A 58 11.30 -2.35 10.90
N PHE A 59 10.15 -2.85 10.50
CA PHE A 59 10.00 -3.60 9.25
C PHE A 59 10.32 -2.73 8.03
N GLU A 60 9.73 -1.52 7.97
CA GLU A 60 9.93 -0.59 6.86
C GLU A 60 11.38 -0.10 6.78
N ARG A 61 12.04 0.09 7.93
CA ARG A 61 13.45 0.47 7.97
C ARG A 61 14.33 -0.60 7.34
N GLN A 62 14.07 -1.88 7.66
CA GLN A 62 14.81 -2.99 7.07
C GLN A 62 14.61 -3.05 5.55
N LEU A 63 13.36 -2.90 5.10
CA LEU A 63 13.06 -2.87 3.66
C LEU A 63 13.74 -1.68 2.98
N ALA A 64 13.77 -0.52 3.63
CA ALA A 64 14.41 0.67 3.08
C ALA A 64 15.91 0.45 2.86
N ASP A 65 16.58 -0.18 3.82
CA ASP A 65 18.00 -0.52 3.70
C ASP A 65 18.25 -1.48 2.53
N ILE A 66 17.45 -2.54 2.45
CA ILE A 66 17.56 -3.53 1.36
C ILE A 66 17.30 -2.87 0.01
N ASN A 67 16.24 -2.09 -0.10
CA ASN A 67 15.87 -1.44 -1.36
C ASN A 67 16.94 -0.45 -1.81
N ARG A 68 17.54 0.28 -0.87
CA ARG A 68 18.66 1.18 -1.19
C ARG A 68 19.86 0.41 -1.70
N ASN A 69 20.23 -0.70 -1.04
CA ASN A 69 21.39 -1.50 -1.42
C ASN A 69 21.26 -2.09 -2.83
N ILE A 70 20.05 -2.53 -3.20
CA ILE A 70 19.86 -3.18 -4.52
C ILE A 70 19.53 -2.20 -5.64
N SER A 71 19.10 -0.97 -5.34
CA SER A 71 18.59 -0.05 -6.36
C SER A 71 19.12 1.38 -6.25
N GLY A 72 19.61 1.78 -5.10
CA GLY A 72 19.95 3.18 -4.84
C GLY A 72 18.77 4.07 -4.55
N LEU A 73 17.53 3.55 -4.56
CA LEU A 73 16.36 4.34 -4.27
C LEU A 73 16.20 4.58 -2.76
N GLU A 74 15.91 5.82 -2.41
CA GLU A 74 15.63 6.21 -1.02
C GLU A 74 14.17 5.99 -0.68
N SER A 75 13.91 5.62 0.57
CA SER A 75 12.55 5.50 1.10
C SER A 75 12.25 6.67 2.03
N VAL A 76 11.03 7.18 1.93
CA VAL A 76 10.49 8.20 2.82
C VAL A 76 9.36 7.58 3.62
N LEU A 77 9.43 7.68 4.94
CA LEU A 77 8.40 7.14 5.83
C LEU A 77 7.52 8.27 6.33
N ILE A 78 6.21 8.08 6.25
CA ILE A 78 5.21 9.02 6.75
C ILE A 78 4.40 8.33 7.83
N TYR A 79 4.22 8.99 8.98
CA TYR A 79 3.39 8.47 10.05
C TYR A 79 1.91 8.57 9.68
N ALA A 80 1.18 7.50 9.94
CA ALA A 80 -0.27 7.52 9.84
C ALA A 80 -0.85 8.50 10.85
N LEU A 81 -1.94 9.16 10.47
CA LEU A 81 -2.70 9.97 11.42
C LEU A 81 -3.17 9.08 12.58
N PRO A 82 -3.24 9.60 13.83
CA PRO A 82 -3.65 8.80 14.98
C PRO A 82 -4.99 8.08 14.78
N GLU A 83 -5.92 8.70 14.08
CA GLU A 83 -7.24 8.13 13.79
C GLU A 83 -7.18 6.89 12.88
N TYR A 84 -6.09 6.72 12.13
CA TYR A 84 -5.88 5.57 11.23
C TYR A 84 -4.82 4.59 11.74
N ALA A 85 -4.18 4.88 12.86
CA ALA A 85 -3.04 4.08 13.32
C ALA A 85 -3.42 2.63 13.66
N SER A 86 -4.67 2.38 14.06
CA SER A 86 -5.17 1.04 14.36
C SER A 86 -5.81 0.33 13.16
N LEU A 87 -5.95 1.01 12.01
CA LEU A 87 -6.56 0.40 10.84
C LEU A 87 -5.59 -0.53 10.12
N SER A 88 -6.09 -1.72 9.81
CA SER A 88 -5.39 -2.70 8.98
C SER A 88 -6.44 -3.50 8.21
N SER A 89 -6.01 -4.16 7.15
CA SER A 89 -6.91 -5.04 6.41
C SER A 89 -7.49 -6.14 7.31
N SER A 90 -6.68 -6.67 8.23
CA SER A 90 -7.12 -7.70 9.18
C SER A 90 -8.20 -7.16 10.12
N ALA A 91 -8.00 -5.97 10.68
CA ALA A 91 -8.97 -5.34 11.59
C ALA A 91 -10.29 -5.06 10.87
N VAL A 92 -10.24 -4.53 9.64
CA VAL A 92 -11.44 -4.24 8.85
C VAL A 92 -12.19 -5.53 8.52
N ARG A 93 -11.50 -6.60 8.14
CA ARG A 93 -12.12 -7.90 7.87
C ARG A 93 -12.78 -8.47 9.12
N GLU A 94 -12.15 -8.33 10.28
CA GLU A 94 -12.72 -8.78 11.55
C GLU A 94 -14.01 -8.03 11.86
N LEU A 95 -13.99 -6.70 11.76
CA LEU A 95 -15.19 -5.88 11.97
C LEU A 95 -16.32 -6.32 11.05
N ALA A 96 -16.03 -6.54 9.77
CA ALA A 96 -17.01 -6.99 8.80
C ALA A 96 -17.60 -8.36 9.18
N SER A 97 -16.79 -9.28 9.70
CA SER A 97 -17.24 -10.61 10.11
C SER A 97 -18.22 -10.57 11.28
N TYR A 98 -18.17 -9.52 12.10
CA TYR A 98 -19.11 -9.29 13.21
C TYR A 98 -20.26 -8.38 12.83
N GLY A 99 -20.45 -8.08 11.54
CA GLY A 99 -21.59 -7.30 11.06
C GLY A 99 -21.44 -5.79 11.25
N VAL A 100 -20.25 -5.30 11.57
CA VAL A 100 -19.99 -3.87 11.69
C VAL A 100 -19.91 -3.24 10.31
N ASP A 101 -20.51 -2.06 10.13
CA ASP A 101 -20.42 -1.31 8.87
C ASP A 101 -19.00 -0.82 8.66
N ILE A 102 -18.36 -1.31 7.60
CA ILE A 102 -16.97 -0.97 7.26
C ILE A 102 -16.85 0.11 6.18
N ALA A 103 -17.97 0.66 5.69
CA ALA A 103 -17.95 1.68 4.65
C ALA A 103 -17.05 2.88 5.00
N PRO A 104 -16.95 3.35 6.27
CA PRO A 104 -16.04 4.44 6.63
C PRO A 104 -14.56 4.12 6.44
N TYR A 105 -14.18 2.84 6.29
CA TYR A 105 -12.78 2.38 6.25
C TYR A 105 -12.33 1.93 4.87
N ILE A 106 -13.22 1.96 3.88
CA ILE A 106 -12.89 1.56 2.51
C ILE A 106 -13.30 2.67 1.53
N PRO A 107 -12.53 2.86 0.44
CA PRO A 107 -12.85 3.84 -0.59
C PRO A 107 -14.05 3.44 -1.45
#